data_490145bd025d9b5c86bd81be3ca5ccbb
#
_entry.id   490145bd025d9b5c86bd81be3ca5ccbb
#
_cell.length_a   1.000
_cell.length_b   1.000
_cell.length_c   1.000
_cell.angle_alpha   90.00
_cell.angle_beta   90.00
_cell.angle_gamma   90.00
#
_symmetry.space_group_name_H-M   'P 1'
#
loop_
_entity.id
_entity.type
_entity.pdbx_description
1 polymer ?
#
loop_
_entity_poly.entity_id
_entity_poly.type
_entity_poly.pdbx_seq_one_letter_code
_entity_poly.pdbx_strand_id
1 'polypeptide(L)'
;RSIRRQRQMCIRDRNYIRLGYSEVIVCGGSEAGVTIAGIGGFNAVQALSKRNDDPKTASRPFDVDRDGFVLGEGGGCLILEELEHAKARGAKIYAEIGGAGLSADAYHMTAPHPDGEGAISVMKNCLKDAKINADEVDAINMHGTSTPLGDKAEAKAIKEVFGDHAYNININSTKSM
;
A
#
# COMPACT_ATOMS: atom_id res chain seq x y z
N ARG A 1 13.99 0.28 -0.76
CA ARG A 1 13.79 0.06 -2.22
C ARG A 1 12.95 -1.19 -2.55
N SER A 2 12.89 -2.24 -1.71
CA SER A 2 12.19 -3.49 -2.04
C SER A 2 10.67 -3.39 -1.91
N ILE A 3 10.12 -2.74 -0.90
CA ILE A 3 8.67 -2.65 -0.66
C ILE A 3 7.93 -1.90 -1.79
N ARG A 4 8.53 -0.85 -2.36
CA ARG A 4 7.96 -0.16 -3.53
C ARG A 4 7.97 -1.04 -4.79
N ARG A 5 8.96 -1.92 -4.96
CA ARG A 5 9.01 -2.85 -6.10
C ARG A 5 7.92 -3.91 -6.04
N GLN A 6 7.52 -4.40 -4.86
CA GLN A 6 6.49 -5.43 -4.73
C GLN A 6 5.11 -4.94 -5.19
N ARG A 7 4.70 -3.71 -4.82
CA ARG A 7 3.45 -3.12 -5.32
C ARG A 7 3.48 -2.88 -6.83
N GLN A 8 4.62 -2.50 -7.38
CA GLN A 8 4.80 -2.33 -8.82
C GLN A 8 4.78 -3.66 -9.58
N MET A 9 5.15 -4.78 -8.97
CA MET A 9 5.15 -6.09 -9.63
C MET A 9 3.73 -6.49 -10.03
N CYS A 10 2.78 -6.52 -9.11
CA CYS A 10 1.39 -6.89 -9.43
C CYS A 10 0.76 -5.98 -10.50
N ILE A 11 1.06 -4.67 -10.50
CA ILE A 11 0.59 -3.73 -11.52
C ILE A 11 1.21 -4.06 -12.88
N ARG A 12 2.51 -4.31 -12.92
CA ARG A 12 3.20 -4.71 -14.14
C ARG A 12 2.65 -6.05 -14.66
N ASP A 13 2.51 -7.02 -13.78
CA ASP A 13 2.06 -8.36 -14.12
C ASP A 13 0.61 -8.36 -14.62
N ARG A 14 -0.28 -7.56 -13.98
CA ARG A 14 -1.61 -7.27 -14.52
C ARG A 14 -1.56 -6.70 -15.95
N ASN A 15 -0.65 -5.77 -16.20
CA ASN A 15 -0.51 -5.19 -17.54
C ASN A 15 -0.02 -6.21 -18.55
N TYR A 16 0.87 -7.13 -18.19
CA TYR A 16 1.29 -8.22 -19.07
C TYR A 16 0.11 -9.13 -19.44
N ILE A 17 -0.77 -9.47 -18.50
CA ILE A 17 -1.99 -10.23 -18.75
C ILE A 17 -2.94 -9.44 -19.66
N ARG A 18 -3.20 -8.16 -19.35
CA ARG A 18 -4.07 -7.29 -20.17
C ARG A 18 -3.59 -7.12 -21.61
N LEU A 19 -2.29 -7.17 -21.84
CA LEU A 19 -1.68 -7.06 -23.17
C LEU A 19 -1.59 -8.41 -23.89
N GLY A 20 -2.06 -9.50 -23.27
CA GLY A 20 -2.07 -10.83 -23.86
C GLY A 20 -0.71 -11.53 -23.89
N TYR A 21 0.28 -11.07 -23.12
CA TYR A 21 1.59 -11.73 -23.04
C TYR A 21 1.57 -13.00 -22.17
N SER A 22 0.59 -13.13 -21.28
CA SER A 22 0.42 -14.30 -20.41
C SER A 22 -1.01 -14.37 -19.92
N GLU A 23 -1.52 -15.59 -19.73
CA GLU A 23 -2.83 -15.82 -19.11
C GLU A 23 -2.75 -15.94 -17.59
N VAL A 24 -1.62 -16.42 -17.06
CA VAL A 24 -1.39 -16.62 -15.63
C VAL A 24 0.00 -16.14 -15.24
N ILE A 25 0.09 -15.39 -14.15
CA ILE A 25 1.36 -14.93 -13.57
C ILE A 25 1.35 -15.17 -12.07
N VAL A 26 2.40 -15.82 -11.57
CA VAL A 26 2.66 -15.92 -10.13
C VAL A 26 3.51 -14.72 -9.72
N CYS A 27 2.96 -13.86 -8.88
CA CYS A 27 3.65 -12.68 -8.39
C CYS A 27 3.69 -12.65 -6.86
N GLY A 28 4.73 -12.08 -6.31
CA GLY A 28 4.88 -12.02 -4.86
C GLY A 28 6.18 -11.37 -4.44
N GLY A 29 6.44 -11.43 -3.15
CA GLY A 29 7.67 -10.90 -2.58
C GLY A 29 7.90 -11.46 -1.18
N SER A 30 9.14 -11.39 -0.76
CA SER A 30 9.57 -11.74 0.60
C SER A 30 10.53 -10.68 1.12
N GLU A 31 10.53 -10.49 2.43
CA GLU A 31 11.44 -9.59 3.12
C GLU A 31 11.90 -10.25 4.43
N ALA A 32 13.20 -10.25 4.66
CA ALA A 32 13.85 -10.66 5.90
C ALA A 32 14.81 -9.54 6.33
N GLY A 33 14.22 -8.41 6.69
CA GLY A 33 14.92 -7.14 6.95
C GLY A 33 15.35 -6.92 8.40
N VAL A 34 14.98 -7.81 9.33
CA VAL A 34 15.32 -7.68 10.75
C VAL A 34 16.78 -8.12 10.96
N THR A 35 17.69 -7.28 10.48
CA THR A 35 19.14 -7.44 10.58
C THR A 35 19.75 -6.22 11.25
N ILE A 36 20.98 -6.34 11.74
CA ILE A 36 21.73 -5.21 12.32
C ILE A 36 21.79 -4.03 11.33
N ALA A 37 22.06 -4.31 10.06
CA ALA A 37 22.12 -3.29 9.01
C ALA A 37 20.74 -2.68 8.71
N GLY A 38 19.69 -3.51 8.65
CA GLY A 38 18.31 -3.06 8.41
C GLY A 38 17.81 -2.16 9.55
N ILE A 39 17.93 -2.62 10.77
CA ILE A 39 17.53 -1.85 11.96
C ILE A 39 18.40 -0.59 12.09
N GLY A 40 19.72 -0.69 11.93
CA GLY A 40 20.63 0.44 12.02
C GLY A 40 20.32 1.52 10.99
N GLY A 41 20.03 1.14 9.74
CA GLY A 41 19.68 2.07 8.66
C GLY A 41 18.38 2.82 8.93
N PHE A 42 17.31 2.11 9.34
CA PHE A 42 16.04 2.76 9.67
C PHE A 42 16.08 3.56 10.98
N ASN A 43 16.90 3.14 11.94
CA ASN A 43 17.14 3.92 13.16
C ASN A 43 17.90 5.22 12.86
N ALA A 44 18.86 5.21 11.95
CA ALA A 44 19.60 6.40 11.54
C ALA A 44 18.69 7.49 10.93
N VAL A 45 17.63 7.10 10.22
CA VAL A 45 16.62 8.04 9.70
C VAL A 45 15.47 8.32 10.69
N GLN A 46 15.59 7.84 11.93
CA GLN A 46 14.62 8.02 13.02
C GLN A 46 13.18 7.62 12.64
N ALA A 47 13.04 6.55 11.90
CA ALA A 47 11.75 6.09 11.38
C ALA A 47 11.12 4.95 12.21
N LEU A 48 11.92 4.30 13.08
CA LEU A 48 11.45 3.18 13.91
C LEU A 48 10.82 3.67 15.21
N SER A 49 9.78 2.99 15.67
CA SER A 49 9.24 3.14 17.01
C SER A 49 10.30 2.78 18.06
N LYS A 50 10.31 3.54 19.15
CA LYS A 50 11.17 3.31 20.31
C LYS A 50 10.43 2.71 21.50
N ARG A 51 9.19 2.29 21.32
CA ARG A 51 8.32 1.72 22.36
C ARG A 51 8.71 0.28 22.68
N ASN A 52 9.85 0.12 23.36
CA ASN A 52 10.36 -1.19 23.77
C ASN A 52 9.78 -1.68 25.11
N ASP A 53 9.19 -0.80 25.88
CA ASP A 53 8.46 -1.07 27.14
C ASP A 53 7.12 -1.78 26.89
N ASP A 54 6.47 -1.51 25.74
CA ASP A 54 5.23 -2.17 25.32
C ASP A 54 5.25 -2.46 23.81
N PRO A 55 6.02 -3.46 23.36
CA PRO A 55 6.21 -3.75 21.95
C PRO A 55 4.94 -4.19 21.23
N LYS A 56 3.95 -4.74 21.95
CA LYS A 56 2.68 -5.18 21.34
C LYS A 56 1.82 -4.00 20.87
N THR A 57 2.02 -2.82 21.40
CA THR A 57 1.31 -1.59 21.01
C THR A 57 2.19 -0.61 20.27
N ALA A 58 3.39 -1.01 19.83
CA ALA A 58 4.33 -0.13 19.14
C ALA A 58 3.84 0.26 17.75
N SER A 59 3.27 -0.68 16.99
CA SER A 59 2.65 -0.37 15.70
C SER A 59 1.22 0.13 15.92
N ARG A 60 1.02 1.45 15.79
CA ARG A 60 -0.26 2.13 16.06
C ARG A 60 -0.57 3.20 15.01
N PRO A 61 -0.82 2.81 13.73
CA PRO A 61 -1.13 3.75 12.67
C PRO A 61 -2.25 4.72 13.07
N PHE A 62 -2.07 6.00 12.73
CA PHE A 62 -2.99 7.12 12.99
C PHE A 62 -3.22 7.48 14.47
N ASP A 63 -2.68 6.73 15.41
CA ASP A 63 -2.75 7.07 16.84
C ASP A 63 -1.99 8.36 17.15
N VAL A 64 -2.44 9.12 18.15
CA VAL A 64 -1.81 10.38 18.55
C VAL A 64 -0.41 10.15 19.11
N ASP A 65 -0.19 9.04 19.81
CA ASP A 65 1.06 8.68 20.46
C ASP A 65 1.98 7.78 19.62
N ARG A 66 1.71 7.67 18.30
CA ARG A 66 2.57 6.93 17.38
C ARG A 66 3.92 7.61 17.25
N ASP A 67 4.99 6.82 17.19
CA ASP A 67 6.37 7.33 17.19
C ASP A 67 7.24 6.74 16.06
N GLY A 68 6.69 5.90 15.22
CA GLY A 68 7.42 5.26 14.11
C GLY A 68 6.86 3.90 13.74
N PHE A 69 7.46 3.25 12.75
CA PHE A 69 7.03 1.92 12.33
C PHE A 69 7.81 0.80 13.05
N VAL A 70 7.26 -0.40 13.01
CA VAL A 70 7.92 -1.63 13.46
C VAL A 70 8.37 -2.41 12.24
N LEU A 71 9.65 -2.81 12.20
CA LEU A 71 10.20 -3.61 11.12
C LEU A 71 9.70 -5.05 11.23
N GLY A 72 9.07 -5.53 10.17
CA GLY A 72 8.54 -6.89 10.08
C GLY A 72 9.24 -7.69 8.98
N GLU A 73 9.07 -9.00 9.05
CA GLU A 73 9.50 -9.96 8.04
C GLU A 73 8.33 -10.79 7.56
N GLY A 74 8.44 -11.30 6.34
CA GLY A 74 7.40 -12.15 5.79
C GLY A 74 7.52 -12.39 4.30
N GLY A 75 6.63 -13.20 3.78
CA GLY A 75 6.50 -13.47 2.35
C GLY A 75 5.04 -13.62 1.96
N GLY A 76 4.72 -13.25 0.73
CA GLY A 76 3.39 -13.38 0.16
C GLY A 76 3.46 -13.66 -1.34
N CYS A 77 2.49 -14.42 -1.83
CA CYS A 77 2.38 -14.76 -3.24
C CYS A 77 0.92 -14.65 -3.67
N LEU A 78 0.71 -14.10 -4.85
CA LEU A 78 -0.58 -14.03 -5.53
C LEU A 78 -0.49 -14.72 -6.88
N ILE A 79 -1.56 -15.35 -7.29
CA ILE A 79 -1.75 -15.85 -8.67
C ILE A 79 -2.70 -14.87 -9.35
N LEU A 80 -2.19 -14.14 -10.32
CA LEU A 80 -2.97 -13.29 -11.20
C LEU A 80 -3.32 -14.10 -12.44
N GLU A 81 -4.57 -14.06 -12.85
CA GLU A 81 -5.08 -14.86 -13.95
C GLU A 81 -6.08 -14.02 -14.77
N GLU A 82 -6.08 -14.22 -16.07
CA GLU A 82 -7.06 -13.61 -16.96
C GLU A 82 -8.47 -14.12 -16.58
N LEU A 83 -9.46 -13.23 -16.56
CA LEU A 83 -10.76 -13.50 -15.96
C LEU A 83 -11.51 -14.63 -16.67
N GLU A 84 -11.55 -14.63 -18.01
CA GLU A 84 -12.28 -15.64 -18.76
C GLU A 84 -11.55 -17.00 -18.73
N HIS A 85 -10.21 -16.99 -18.70
CA HIS A 85 -9.43 -18.20 -18.48
C HIS A 85 -9.73 -18.81 -17.08
N ALA A 86 -9.79 -18.00 -16.03
CA ALA A 86 -10.14 -18.44 -14.68
C ALA A 86 -11.56 -19.04 -14.63
N LYS A 87 -12.54 -18.38 -15.25
CA LYS A 87 -13.92 -18.85 -15.35
C LYS A 87 -14.04 -20.16 -16.11
N ALA A 88 -13.34 -20.28 -17.25
CA ALA A 88 -13.40 -21.47 -18.11
C ALA A 88 -12.92 -22.74 -17.41
N ARG A 89 -11.96 -22.66 -16.50
CA ARG A 89 -11.49 -23.80 -15.70
C ARG A 89 -12.19 -23.96 -14.35
N GLY A 90 -13.19 -23.13 -14.04
CA GLY A 90 -13.90 -23.19 -12.76
C GLY A 90 -13.06 -22.77 -11.56
N ALA A 91 -12.12 -21.84 -11.73
CA ALA A 91 -11.27 -21.38 -10.63
C ALA A 91 -12.07 -20.66 -9.57
N LYS A 92 -11.64 -20.78 -8.31
CA LYS A 92 -12.13 -19.92 -7.23
C LYS A 92 -11.52 -18.52 -7.40
N ILE A 93 -12.35 -17.55 -7.75
CA ILE A 93 -11.95 -16.15 -7.88
C ILE A 93 -12.20 -15.46 -6.54
N TYR A 94 -11.16 -14.87 -5.95
CA TYR A 94 -11.25 -14.15 -4.66
C TYR A 94 -11.62 -12.68 -4.86
N ALA A 95 -11.07 -12.05 -5.90
CA ALA A 95 -11.33 -10.66 -6.27
C ALA A 95 -10.85 -10.39 -7.70
N GLU A 96 -11.29 -9.29 -8.28
CA GLU A 96 -10.80 -8.78 -9.54
C GLU A 96 -9.93 -7.53 -9.31
N ILE A 97 -8.83 -7.41 -10.06
CA ILE A 97 -8.00 -6.21 -10.06
C ILE A 97 -8.54 -5.24 -11.11
N GLY A 98 -9.48 -4.39 -10.71
CA GLY A 98 -10.16 -3.45 -11.60
C GLY A 98 -9.24 -2.36 -12.15
N GLY A 99 -8.35 -1.81 -11.32
CA GLY A 99 -7.46 -0.72 -11.70
C GLY A 99 -6.17 -0.64 -10.93
N ALA A 100 -5.26 0.20 -11.40
CA ALA A 100 -3.99 0.47 -10.75
C ALA A 100 -3.54 1.92 -10.98
N GLY A 101 -2.86 2.49 -9.99
CA GLY A 101 -2.28 3.82 -10.07
C GLY A 101 -0.80 3.81 -9.72
N LEU A 102 -0.03 4.64 -10.40
CA LEU A 102 1.38 4.88 -10.13
C LEU A 102 1.63 6.38 -10.01
N SER A 103 2.47 6.77 -9.08
CA SER A 103 2.95 8.14 -8.92
C SER A 103 4.29 8.16 -8.18
N ALA A 104 4.97 9.30 -8.26
CA ALA A 104 6.12 9.63 -7.45
C ALA A 104 6.06 11.12 -7.15
N ASP A 105 6.20 11.51 -5.88
CA ASP A 105 6.17 12.91 -5.48
C ASP A 105 7.50 13.64 -5.67
N ALA A 106 8.61 12.90 -5.81
CA ALA A 106 9.96 13.42 -6.02
C ALA A 106 10.38 14.54 -5.03
N TYR A 107 9.75 14.57 -3.86
CA TYR A 107 9.88 15.63 -2.87
C TYR A 107 11.13 15.45 -2.00
N HIS A 108 11.28 14.29 -1.38
CA HIS A 108 12.36 14.00 -0.45
C HIS A 108 12.76 12.53 -0.51
N MET A 109 13.97 12.21 -0.05
CA MET A 109 14.52 10.85 -0.11
C MET A 109 13.67 9.84 0.70
N THR A 110 13.11 10.24 1.83
CA THR A 110 12.34 9.38 2.75
C THR A 110 10.99 9.95 3.17
N ALA A 111 10.85 11.27 3.29
CA ALA A 111 9.61 11.92 3.70
C ALA A 111 8.62 12.04 2.53
N PRO A 112 7.31 11.82 2.76
CA PRO A 112 6.29 12.12 1.77
C PRO A 112 6.11 13.64 1.62
N HIS A 113 5.57 14.06 0.46
CA HIS A 113 5.14 15.44 0.28
C HIS A 113 4.11 15.84 1.36
N PRO A 114 4.27 16.97 2.05
CA PRO A 114 3.40 17.36 3.17
C PRO A 114 1.93 17.53 2.79
N ASP A 115 1.66 17.84 1.54
CA ASP A 115 0.30 17.94 0.99
C ASP A 115 -0.23 16.61 0.43
N GLY A 116 0.57 15.54 0.48
CA GLY A 116 0.15 14.22 0.02
C GLY A 116 -0.01 14.10 -1.49
N GLU A 117 0.64 14.94 -2.30
CA GLU A 117 0.48 14.99 -3.77
C GLU A 117 0.69 13.65 -4.45
N GLY A 118 1.71 12.89 -4.04
CA GLY A 118 1.98 11.56 -4.57
C GLY A 118 0.83 10.58 -4.26
N ALA A 119 0.28 10.62 -3.04
CA ALA A 119 -0.85 9.79 -2.64
C ALA A 119 -2.15 10.20 -3.35
N ILE A 120 -2.40 11.49 -3.51
CA ILE A 120 -3.54 12.02 -4.29
C ILE A 120 -3.45 11.54 -5.73
N SER A 121 -2.30 11.70 -6.36
CA SER A 121 -2.09 11.33 -7.76
C SER A 121 -2.27 9.83 -7.98
N VAL A 122 -1.75 8.97 -7.09
CA VAL A 122 -1.88 7.52 -7.25
C VAL A 122 -3.33 7.07 -7.10
N MET A 123 -4.09 7.64 -6.17
CA MET A 123 -5.52 7.32 -5.99
C MET A 123 -6.34 7.78 -7.20
N LYS A 124 -6.16 9.01 -7.67
CA LYS A 124 -6.84 9.52 -8.87
C LYS A 124 -6.52 8.68 -10.11
N ASN A 125 -5.25 8.30 -10.30
CA ASN A 125 -4.84 7.43 -11.40
C ASN A 125 -5.47 6.03 -11.30
N CYS A 126 -5.59 5.48 -10.09
CA CYS A 126 -6.22 4.19 -9.85
C CYS A 126 -7.72 4.22 -10.20
N LEU A 127 -8.46 5.22 -9.71
CA LEU A 127 -9.88 5.42 -10.03
C LEU A 127 -10.09 5.57 -11.54
N LYS A 128 -9.24 6.36 -12.20
CA LYS A 128 -9.29 6.55 -13.66
C LYS A 128 -9.04 5.25 -14.43
N ASP A 129 -8.05 4.44 -14.04
CA ASP A 129 -7.76 3.15 -14.70
C ASP A 129 -8.87 2.13 -14.44
N ALA A 130 -9.43 2.11 -13.23
CA ALA A 130 -10.56 1.27 -12.85
C ALA A 130 -11.90 1.71 -13.50
N LYS A 131 -11.97 2.95 -13.98
CA LYS A 131 -13.20 3.59 -14.52
C LYS A 131 -14.35 3.60 -13.52
N ILE A 132 -14.04 3.86 -12.26
CA ILE A 132 -15.01 4.04 -11.17
C ILE A 132 -14.92 5.45 -10.61
N ASN A 133 -15.99 5.89 -9.97
CA ASN A 133 -16.03 7.17 -9.26
C ASN A 133 -15.54 7.01 -7.81
N ALA A 134 -15.21 8.12 -7.18
CA ALA A 134 -14.73 8.12 -5.80
C ALA A 134 -15.77 7.59 -4.80
N ASP A 135 -17.06 7.85 -5.06
CA ASP A 135 -18.19 7.43 -4.22
C ASP A 135 -18.53 5.93 -4.32
N GLU A 136 -17.91 5.21 -5.26
CA GLU A 136 -18.01 3.74 -5.39
C GLU A 136 -16.98 2.98 -4.56
N VAL A 137 -16.13 3.68 -3.79
CA VAL A 137 -15.09 3.06 -2.95
C VAL A 137 -15.61 2.85 -1.54
N ASP A 138 -15.76 1.61 -1.11
CA ASP A 138 -16.24 1.22 0.21
C ASP A 138 -15.15 1.04 1.26
N ALA A 139 -13.92 0.70 0.84
CA ALA A 139 -12.83 0.42 1.76
C ALA A 139 -11.46 0.85 1.23
N ILE A 140 -10.60 1.32 2.12
CA ILE A 140 -9.20 1.65 1.83
C ILE A 140 -8.31 0.99 2.87
N ASN A 141 -7.41 0.13 2.41
CA ASN A 141 -6.29 -0.33 3.24
C ASN A 141 -5.08 0.59 3.01
N MET A 142 -4.84 1.45 3.97
CA MET A 142 -3.81 2.48 3.91
C MET A 142 -2.39 1.91 4.01
N HIS A 143 -1.42 2.68 3.60
CA HIS A 143 -0.02 2.40 3.92
C HIS A 143 0.18 2.40 5.44
N GLY A 144 -0.32 3.44 6.12
CA GLY A 144 -0.50 3.49 7.57
C GLY A 144 0.67 2.88 8.34
N THR A 145 1.85 3.50 8.29
CA THR A 145 3.09 2.94 8.84
C THR A 145 3.31 3.29 10.30
N SER A 146 2.39 4.00 10.94
CA SER A 146 2.59 4.51 12.30
C SER A 146 3.66 5.62 12.40
N THR A 147 4.00 6.24 11.25
CA THR A 147 4.94 7.37 11.23
C THR A 147 4.18 8.70 11.31
N PRO A 148 4.69 9.70 12.08
CA PRO A 148 3.99 10.97 12.26
C PRO A 148 3.65 11.69 10.95
N LEU A 149 4.61 11.76 10.02
CA LEU A 149 4.44 12.47 8.75
C LEU A 149 3.66 11.66 7.73
N GLY A 150 3.94 10.35 7.63
CA GLY A 150 3.33 9.48 6.64
C GLY A 150 1.82 9.35 6.81
N ASP A 151 1.37 9.03 8.02
CA ASP A 151 -0.03 8.84 8.32
C ASP A 151 -0.85 10.14 8.12
N LYS A 152 -0.26 11.29 8.51
CA LYS A 152 -0.89 12.60 8.32
C LYS A 152 -1.07 12.95 6.85
N ALA A 153 -0.03 12.75 6.03
CA ALA A 153 -0.07 13.04 4.60
C ALA A 153 -1.08 12.13 3.89
N GLU A 154 -1.14 10.85 4.27
CA GLU A 154 -2.08 9.88 3.69
C GLU A 154 -3.54 10.19 4.06
N ALA A 155 -3.81 10.53 5.32
CA ALA A 155 -5.14 10.96 5.76
C ALA A 155 -5.62 12.22 5.03
N LYS A 156 -4.72 13.20 4.83
CA LYS A 156 -5.01 14.42 4.04
C LYS A 156 -5.34 14.09 2.59
N ALA A 157 -4.55 13.20 1.98
CA ALA A 157 -4.75 12.80 0.60
C ALA A 157 -6.09 12.09 0.37
N ILE A 158 -6.53 11.25 1.30
CA ILE A 158 -7.84 10.58 1.22
C ILE A 158 -8.96 11.63 1.26
N LYS A 159 -8.91 12.58 2.20
CA LYS A 159 -9.91 13.65 2.27
C LYS A 159 -9.98 14.48 1.00
N GLU A 160 -8.83 14.77 0.40
CA GLU A 160 -8.74 15.53 -0.84
C GLU A 160 -9.34 14.77 -2.04
N VAL A 161 -9.14 13.45 -2.12
CA VAL A 161 -9.63 12.65 -3.25
C VAL A 161 -11.12 12.32 -3.12
N PHE A 162 -11.57 12.00 -1.91
CA PHE A 162 -12.91 11.45 -1.67
C PHE A 162 -13.89 12.49 -1.08
N GLY A 163 -13.41 13.68 -0.70
CA GLY A 163 -14.27 14.73 -0.14
C GLY A 163 -15.09 14.25 1.06
N ASP A 164 -16.38 14.53 1.07
CA ASP A 164 -17.29 14.11 2.15
C ASP A 164 -17.47 12.58 2.20
N HIS A 165 -17.31 11.89 1.06
CA HIS A 165 -17.38 10.43 1.01
C HIS A 165 -16.28 9.75 1.83
N ALA A 166 -15.13 10.42 2.06
CA ALA A 166 -14.04 9.90 2.90
C ALA A 166 -14.52 9.45 4.31
N TYR A 167 -15.59 10.04 4.83
CA TYR A 167 -16.16 9.69 6.13
C TYR A 167 -17.08 8.47 6.11
N ASN A 168 -17.44 7.99 4.91
CA ASN A 168 -18.27 6.80 4.71
C ASN A 168 -17.42 5.56 4.34
N ILE A 169 -16.13 5.74 4.06
CA ILE A 169 -15.21 4.68 3.64
C ILE A 169 -14.68 3.96 4.88
N ASN A 170 -14.66 2.63 4.85
CA ASN A 170 -13.97 1.82 5.86
C ASN A 170 -12.45 1.92 5.67
N ILE A 171 -11.78 2.60 6.59
CA ILE A 171 -10.34 2.85 6.50
C ILE A 171 -9.61 2.07 7.58
N ASN A 172 -8.61 1.30 7.17
CA ASN A 172 -7.74 0.56 8.09
C ASN A 172 -6.28 0.52 7.60
N SER A 173 -5.41 0.00 8.44
CA SER A 173 -4.05 -0.41 8.05
C SER A 173 -3.76 -1.78 8.66
N THR A 174 -3.44 -2.76 7.81
CA THR A 174 -3.04 -4.10 8.24
C THR A 174 -1.71 -4.13 9.01
N LYS A 175 -1.01 -3.00 9.11
CA LYS A 175 0.23 -2.87 9.89
C LYS A 175 -0.01 -2.69 11.39
N SER A 176 -1.27 -2.55 11.81
CA SER A 176 -1.66 -2.51 13.24
C SER A 176 -2.09 -3.87 13.80
N MET A 177 -1.98 -4.93 12.99
CA MET A 177 -2.30 -6.30 13.41
C MET A 177 -1.12 -6.98 14.10
#